data_df19010a6f63585f20616729bf091356
#
_entry.id   df19010a6f63585f20616729bf091356
#
_cell.length_a   1.000
_cell.length_b   1.000
_cell.length_c   1.000
_cell.angle_alpha   90.00
_cell.angle_beta   90.00
_cell.angle_gamma   90.00
#
_symmetry.space_group_name_H-M   'P 1'
#
loop_
_entity.id
_entity.type
_entity.pdbx_description
1 polymer ?
#
loop_
_entity_poly.entity_id
_entity_poly.type
_entity_poly.pdbx_seq_one_letter_code
_entity_poly.pdbx_strand_id
1 'polypeptide(L)'
;MWTRFLTSAALVLALATSVSAQPSSLQIFRSVQRQVLTYPHFTVFDSVHAQIKDGTVILSGKVTMPFKRKDLEERVAKLSGVKSVTNQIEVLPASKSDDELRRGIANAIYGNSAFANYATQVNPPIHIVVERGRVTLEGVVANNIDRVMAYSIASMFQAFSVKNELKTEEEVRKELEKL
;
A
#
# COMPACT_ATOMS: atom_id res chain seq x y z
N MET A 1 -8.23 -67.86 48.49
CA MET A 1 -8.13 -67.58 47.04
C MET A 1 -8.33 -66.08 46.83
N TRP A 2 -7.30 -65.34 46.61
CA TRP A 2 -7.33 -63.89 46.38
C TRP A 2 -7.10 -63.62 44.93
N THR A 3 -8.09 -63.13 44.22
CA THR A 3 -7.97 -62.62 42.83
C THR A 3 -7.71 -61.16 42.88
N ARG A 4 -6.49 -60.75 42.41
CA ARG A 4 -6.06 -59.35 42.21
C ARG A 4 -6.59 -58.87 40.90
N PHE A 5 -7.46 -57.85 40.89
CA PHE A 5 -7.82 -57.08 39.72
C PHE A 5 -6.78 -56.00 39.46
N LEU A 6 -6.05 -56.12 38.35
CA LEU A 6 -5.15 -55.08 37.81
C LEU A 6 -5.98 -54.16 36.90
N THR A 7 -6.26 -52.95 37.34
CA THR A 7 -6.86 -51.89 36.51
C THR A 7 -5.76 -51.18 35.76
N SER A 8 -5.69 -51.44 34.45
CA SER A 8 -4.79 -50.67 33.53
C SER A 8 -5.44 -49.31 33.22
N ALA A 9 -4.85 -48.24 33.74
CA ALA A 9 -5.21 -46.88 33.36
C ALA A 9 -4.51 -46.52 32.03
N ALA A 10 -5.27 -46.47 30.95
CA ALA A 10 -4.77 -45.98 29.66
C ALA A 10 -4.74 -44.46 29.68
N LEU A 11 -3.54 -43.87 29.69
CA LEU A 11 -3.31 -42.45 29.59
C LEU A 11 -3.46 -42.02 28.11
N VAL A 12 -4.62 -41.44 27.74
CA VAL A 12 -4.83 -40.87 26.41
C VAL A 12 -4.15 -39.51 26.37
N LEU A 13 -2.98 -39.42 25.73
CA LEU A 13 -2.29 -38.19 25.45
C LEU A 13 -2.96 -37.47 24.27
N ALA A 14 -3.83 -36.52 24.56
CA ALA A 14 -4.43 -35.65 23.53
C ALA A 14 -3.39 -34.70 22.99
N LEU A 15 -2.86 -35.00 21.80
CA LEU A 15 -2.03 -34.07 21.01
C LEU A 15 -2.92 -32.93 20.53
N ALA A 16 -2.89 -31.80 21.23
CA ALA A 16 -3.48 -30.57 20.78
C ALA A 16 -2.67 -30.06 19.56
N THR A 17 -3.10 -30.42 18.36
CA THR A 17 -2.59 -29.82 17.13
C THR A 17 -3.08 -28.39 17.09
N SER A 18 -2.19 -27.44 17.37
CA SER A 18 -2.44 -26.02 17.14
C SER A 18 -2.64 -25.80 15.64
N VAL A 19 -3.89 -25.73 15.22
CA VAL A 19 -4.25 -25.29 13.87
C VAL A 19 -3.87 -23.81 13.80
N SER A 20 -2.70 -23.52 13.25
CA SER A 20 -2.31 -22.15 12.92
C SER A 20 -3.24 -21.69 11.78
N ALA A 21 -4.24 -20.89 12.12
CA ALA A 21 -5.14 -20.31 11.14
C ALA A 21 -4.32 -19.48 10.14
N GLN A 22 -4.44 -19.79 8.86
CA GLN A 22 -3.79 -18.99 7.82
C GLN A 22 -4.36 -17.56 7.85
N PRO A 23 -3.51 -16.52 7.71
CA PRO A 23 -3.98 -15.16 7.69
C PRO A 23 -5.02 -14.93 6.59
N SER A 24 -6.09 -14.20 6.90
CA SER A 24 -7.09 -13.83 5.90
C SER A 24 -6.50 -12.88 4.85
N SER A 25 -7.11 -12.80 3.67
CA SER A 25 -6.67 -11.87 2.61
C SER A 25 -6.61 -10.43 3.10
N LEU A 26 -7.53 -10.02 3.99
CA LEU A 26 -7.51 -8.69 4.60
C LEU A 26 -6.31 -8.50 5.55
N GLN A 27 -5.94 -9.52 6.32
CA GLN A 27 -4.75 -9.45 7.18
C GLN A 27 -3.47 -9.36 6.36
N ILE A 28 -3.37 -10.12 5.27
CA ILE A 28 -2.26 -10.03 4.32
C ILE A 28 -2.21 -8.64 3.71
N PHE A 29 -3.35 -8.12 3.23
CA PHE A 29 -3.44 -6.77 2.65
C PHE A 29 -2.93 -5.68 3.61
N ARG A 30 -3.40 -5.68 4.86
CA ARG A 30 -2.95 -4.73 5.89
C ARG A 30 -1.44 -4.86 6.18
N SER A 31 -0.91 -6.07 6.15
CA SER A 31 0.52 -6.31 6.34
C SER A 31 1.34 -5.79 5.16
N VAL A 32 0.88 -6.00 3.92
CA VAL A 32 1.49 -5.44 2.71
C VAL A 32 1.47 -3.93 2.76
N GLN A 33 0.32 -3.31 3.04
CA GLN A 33 0.19 -1.86 3.16
C GLN A 33 1.19 -1.30 4.18
N ARG A 34 1.32 -1.92 5.35
CA ARG A 34 2.30 -1.53 6.37
C ARG A 34 3.74 -1.63 5.84
N GLN A 35 4.09 -2.71 5.12
CA GLN A 35 5.44 -2.88 4.56
C GLN A 35 5.78 -1.82 3.51
N VAL A 36 4.82 -1.40 2.70
CA VAL A 36 4.99 -0.31 1.73
C VAL A 36 5.16 1.01 2.47
N LEU A 37 4.25 1.37 3.38
CA LEU A 37 4.26 2.65 4.09
C LEU A 37 5.45 2.81 5.04
N THR A 38 6.00 1.71 5.59
CA THR A 38 7.20 1.73 6.45
C THR A 38 8.50 1.55 5.68
N TYR A 39 8.46 1.49 4.35
CA TYR A 39 9.66 1.42 3.53
C TYR A 39 10.35 2.79 3.47
N PRO A 40 11.59 2.94 3.97
CA PRO A 40 12.23 4.25 4.15
C PRO A 40 12.42 5.05 2.86
N HIS A 41 12.45 4.37 1.71
CA HIS A 41 12.62 5.00 0.40
C HIS A 41 11.29 5.23 -0.34
N PHE A 42 10.15 4.86 0.28
CA PHE A 42 8.84 5.17 -0.29
C PHE A 42 8.54 6.66 -0.12
N THR A 43 8.17 7.31 -1.19
CA THR A 43 7.97 8.76 -1.21
C THR A 43 6.62 9.13 -1.82
N VAL A 44 6.22 10.37 -1.72
CA VAL A 44 5.01 10.90 -2.38
C VAL A 44 5.08 10.87 -3.92
N PHE A 45 6.22 10.51 -4.48
CA PHE A 45 6.42 10.34 -5.93
C PHE A 45 6.30 8.89 -6.39
N ASP A 46 6.07 7.99 -5.48
CA ASP A 46 5.83 6.56 -5.74
C ASP A 46 4.35 6.25 -5.48
N SER A 47 3.75 5.36 -6.26
CA SER A 47 2.42 4.82 -5.98
C SER A 47 2.46 3.30 -6.17
N VAL A 48 2.01 2.56 -5.15
CA VAL A 48 2.03 1.09 -5.15
C VAL A 48 0.70 0.56 -4.65
N HIS A 49 0.12 -0.31 -5.45
CA HIS A 49 -1.13 -1.01 -5.17
C HIS A 49 -0.88 -2.49 -4.93
N ALA A 50 -1.70 -3.12 -4.13
CA ALA A 50 -1.65 -4.55 -3.88
C ALA A 50 -3.02 -5.19 -4.08
N GLN A 51 -3.03 -6.33 -4.77
CA GLN A 51 -4.19 -7.23 -4.85
C GLN A 51 -3.78 -8.58 -4.27
N ILE A 52 -4.67 -9.19 -3.50
CA ILE A 52 -4.42 -10.51 -2.89
C ILE A 52 -5.42 -11.51 -3.47
N LYS A 53 -4.88 -12.60 -4.03
CA LYS A 53 -5.68 -13.70 -4.53
C LYS A 53 -5.04 -15.02 -4.09
N ASP A 54 -5.75 -15.78 -3.27
CA ASP A 54 -5.35 -17.12 -2.80
C ASP A 54 -3.94 -17.19 -2.17
N GLY A 55 -3.52 -16.10 -1.50
CA GLY A 55 -2.19 -15.95 -0.90
C GLY A 55 -1.12 -15.45 -1.88
N THR A 56 -1.46 -15.26 -3.14
CA THR A 56 -0.59 -14.56 -4.11
C THR A 56 -0.83 -13.05 -3.98
N VAL A 57 0.24 -12.28 -3.81
CA VAL A 57 0.21 -10.82 -3.79
C VAL A 57 0.65 -10.30 -5.15
N ILE A 58 -0.22 -9.55 -5.81
CA ILE A 58 0.12 -8.84 -7.05
C ILE A 58 0.40 -7.39 -6.67
N LEU A 59 1.65 -6.96 -6.85
CA LEU A 59 2.07 -5.57 -6.68
C LEU A 59 2.05 -4.86 -8.03
N SER A 60 1.43 -3.71 -8.11
CA SER A 60 1.38 -2.86 -9.30
C SER A 60 1.60 -1.40 -8.94
N GLY A 61 1.73 -0.53 -9.94
CA GLY A 61 1.95 0.90 -9.74
C GLY A 61 3.30 1.36 -10.24
N LYS A 62 3.80 2.49 -9.75
CA LYS A 62 5.00 3.15 -10.27
C LYS A 62 5.91 3.63 -9.16
N VAL A 63 7.22 3.45 -9.37
CA VAL A 63 8.26 3.91 -8.44
C VAL A 63 9.33 4.71 -9.18
N THR A 64 9.96 5.63 -8.46
CA THR A 64 10.97 6.52 -9.02
C THR A 64 12.34 5.86 -9.25
N MET A 65 12.63 4.73 -8.60
CA MET A 65 13.94 4.09 -8.65
C MET A 65 13.83 2.58 -8.80
N PRO A 66 14.71 1.92 -9.62
CA PRO A 66 14.64 0.48 -9.87
C PRO A 66 14.77 -0.39 -8.62
N PHE A 67 15.63 -0.01 -7.67
CA PHE A 67 15.83 -0.78 -6.44
C PHE A 67 14.57 -0.87 -5.58
N LYS A 68 13.71 0.17 -5.58
CA LYS A 68 12.45 0.17 -4.83
C LYS A 68 11.53 -0.98 -5.23
N ARG A 69 11.46 -1.27 -6.53
CA ARG A 69 10.69 -2.39 -7.07
C ARG A 69 11.11 -3.72 -6.46
N LYS A 70 12.44 -3.96 -6.42
CA LYS A 70 13.01 -5.19 -5.86
C LYS A 70 12.82 -5.26 -4.34
N ASP A 71 13.14 -4.18 -3.64
CA ASP A 71 13.04 -4.11 -2.18
C ASP A 71 11.59 -4.34 -1.70
N LEU A 72 10.60 -3.75 -2.37
CA LEU A 72 9.19 -3.95 -2.04
C LEU A 72 8.75 -5.41 -2.25
N GLU A 73 9.18 -6.05 -3.34
CA GLU A 73 8.93 -7.48 -3.58
C GLU A 73 9.51 -8.34 -2.46
N GLU A 74 10.78 -8.13 -2.12
CA GLU A 74 11.46 -8.89 -1.07
C GLU A 74 10.84 -8.69 0.32
N ARG A 75 10.38 -7.47 0.62
CA ARG A 75 9.68 -7.16 1.88
C ARG A 75 8.34 -7.87 1.96
N VAL A 76 7.58 -7.86 0.87
CA VAL A 76 6.26 -8.50 0.81
C VAL A 76 6.35 -10.02 0.80
N ALA A 77 7.34 -10.59 0.13
CA ALA A 77 7.56 -12.04 0.09
C ALA A 77 7.85 -12.66 1.47
N LYS A 78 8.34 -11.87 2.43
CA LYS A 78 8.63 -12.31 3.80
C LYS A 78 7.42 -12.30 4.73
N LEU A 79 6.25 -11.83 4.26
CA LEU A 79 5.06 -11.73 5.10
C LEU A 79 4.40 -13.08 5.31
N SER A 80 3.91 -13.32 6.53
CA SER A 80 3.15 -14.51 6.85
C SER A 80 1.87 -14.58 6.01
N GLY A 81 1.58 -15.74 5.44
CA GLY A 81 0.44 -16.01 4.57
C GLY A 81 0.65 -15.65 3.10
N VAL A 82 1.75 -15.01 2.74
CA VAL A 82 2.13 -14.77 1.33
C VAL A 82 2.77 -16.03 0.78
N LYS A 83 2.17 -16.60 -0.25
CA LYS A 83 2.69 -17.79 -0.95
C LYS A 83 3.61 -17.41 -2.11
N SER A 84 3.28 -16.33 -2.81
CA SER A 84 4.06 -15.81 -3.93
C SER A 84 3.78 -14.32 -4.14
N VAL A 85 4.70 -13.64 -4.80
CA VAL A 85 4.56 -12.24 -5.20
C VAL A 85 4.72 -12.13 -6.70
N THR A 86 3.73 -11.49 -7.35
CA THR A 86 3.83 -11.09 -8.76
C THR A 86 4.08 -9.60 -8.80
N ASN A 87 5.29 -9.21 -9.18
CA ASN A 87 5.70 -7.81 -9.18
C ASN A 87 5.53 -7.17 -10.56
N GLN A 88 4.48 -6.37 -10.69
CA GLN A 88 4.14 -5.58 -11.87
C GLN A 88 4.43 -4.09 -11.68
N ILE A 89 5.21 -3.72 -10.65
CA ILE A 89 5.61 -2.34 -10.43
C ILE A 89 6.48 -1.88 -11.60
N GLU A 90 6.13 -0.75 -12.18
CA GLU A 90 6.91 -0.08 -13.23
C GLU A 90 7.88 0.93 -12.62
N VAL A 91 9.01 1.13 -13.30
CA VAL A 91 9.98 2.17 -12.90
C VAL A 91 9.79 3.37 -13.82
N LEU A 92 9.52 4.53 -13.22
CA LEU A 92 9.38 5.77 -13.96
C LEU A 92 10.69 6.11 -14.71
N PRO A 93 10.61 6.54 -15.96
CA PRO A 93 11.79 6.99 -16.72
C PRO A 93 12.51 8.13 -16.00
N ALA A 94 13.84 8.12 -16.02
CA ALA A 94 14.63 9.23 -15.52
C ALA A 94 14.40 10.45 -16.44
N SER A 95 13.86 11.52 -15.87
CA SER A 95 13.53 12.75 -16.59
C SER A 95 13.66 13.94 -15.66
N LYS A 96 14.56 14.87 -15.99
CA LYS A 96 14.76 16.08 -15.20
C LYS A 96 13.49 16.96 -15.16
N SER A 97 12.81 17.09 -16.30
CA SER A 97 11.58 17.87 -16.40
C SER A 97 10.44 17.25 -15.57
N ASP A 98 10.29 15.92 -15.57
CA ASP A 98 9.29 15.25 -14.73
C ASP A 98 9.64 15.39 -13.25
N ASP A 99 10.93 15.35 -12.89
CA ASP A 99 11.40 15.56 -11.52
C ASP A 99 11.15 16.99 -11.03
N GLU A 100 11.34 17.97 -11.87
CA GLU A 100 11.03 19.37 -11.56
C GLU A 100 9.53 19.56 -11.40
N LEU A 101 8.74 19.00 -12.31
CA LEU A 101 7.28 19.08 -12.29
C LEU A 101 6.70 18.43 -11.02
N ARG A 102 7.11 17.19 -10.69
CA ARG A 102 6.61 16.49 -9.48
C ARG A 102 6.99 17.21 -8.20
N ARG A 103 8.22 17.76 -8.09
CA ARG A 103 8.64 18.55 -6.92
C ARG A 103 7.88 19.87 -6.83
N GLY A 104 7.67 20.56 -7.96
CA GLY A 104 6.89 21.80 -7.99
C GLY A 104 5.48 21.59 -7.48
N ILE A 105 4.80 20.56 -7.99
CA ILE A 105 3.43 20.21 -7.57
C ILE A 105 3.40 19.80 -6.09
N ALA A 106 4.34 18.95 -5.63
CA ALA A 106 4.41 18.54 -4.24
C ALA A 106 4.59 19.74 -3.29
N ASN A 107 5.50 20.64 -3.62
CA ASN A 107 5.73 21.87 -2.85
C ASN A 107 4.47 22.76 -2.81
N ALA A 108 3.73 22.86 -3.92
CA ALA A 108 2.53 23.67 -4.00
C ALA A 108 1.36 23.04 -3.20
N ILE A 109 1.18 21.72 -3.26
CA ILE A 109 0.13 21.02 -2.50
C ILE A 109 0.47 21.05 -1.01
N TYR A 110 1.62 20.52 -0.61
CA TYR A 110 1.99 20.37 0.80
C TYR A 110 2.42 21.69 1.47
N GLY A 111 2.77 22.70 0.69
CA GLY A 111 2.99 24.07 1.18
C GLY A 111 1.70 24.90 1.36
N ASN A 112 0.57 24.42 0.88
CA ASN A 112 -0.72 25.09 1.04
C ASN A 112 -1.29 24.80 2.43
N SER A 113 -1.79 25.84 3.12
CA SER A 113 -2.34 25.72 4.48
C SER A 113 -3.51 24.74 4.60
N ALA A 114 -4.30 24.57 3.54
CA ALA A 114 -5.39 23.59 3.49
C ALA A 114 -4.90 22.13 3.61
N PHE A 115 -3.65 21.86 3.23
CA PHE A 115 -3.04 20.54 3.28
C PHE A 115 -2.04 20.37 4.44
N ALA A 116 -2.00 21.30 5.40
CA ALA A 116 -1.07 21.26 6.54
C ALA A 116 -1.17 19.94 7.34
N ASN A 117 -2.39 19.43 7.54
CA ASN A 117 -2.63 18.16 8.23
C ASN A 117 -2.08 16.94 7.46
N TYR A 118 -2.00 17.00 6.16
CA TYR A 118 -1.41 15.96 5.33
C TYR A 118 0.12 16.08 5.31
N ALA A 119 0.64 17.31 5.22
CA ALA A 119 2.08 17.58 5.16
C ALA A 119 2.84 17.14 6.42
N THR A 120 2.18 17.13 7.58
CA THR A 120 2.78 16.70 8.86
C THR A 120 2.78 15.19 9.08
N GLN A 121 2.15 14.41 8.20
CA GLN A 121 2.13 12.95 8.30
C GLN A 121 3.49 12.36 7.89
N VAL A 122 3.87 11.26 8.53
CA VAL A 122 5.10 10.51 8.19
C VAL A 122 5.06 10.05 6.72
N ASN A 123 3.86 9.64 6.27
CA ASN A 123 3.59 9.28 4.88
C ASN A 123 2.44 10.15 4.38
N PRO A 124 2.74 11.30 3.76
CA PRO A 124 1.70 12.16 3.22
C PRO A 124 0.87 11.41 2.15
N PRO A 125 -0.47 11.45 2.22
CA PRO A 125 -1.31 10.51 1.49
C PRO A 125 -1.57 10.88 0.02
N ILE A 126 -1.17 12.06 -0.44
CA ILE A 126 -1.33 12.47 -1.83
C ILE A 126 -0.05 12.15 -2.59
N HIS A 127 -0.11 11.15 -3.47
CA HIS A 127 0.99 10.76 -4.32
C HIS A 127 0.93 11.48 -5.67
N ILE A 128 2.08 11.94 -6.16
CA ILE A 128 2.22 12.74 -7.36
C ILE A 128 3.11 11.96 -8.34
N VAL A 129 2.48 11.14 -9.16
CA VAL A 129 3.16 10.34 -10.18
C VAL A 129 3.26 11.16 -11.46
N VAL A 130 4.49 11.38 -11.96
CA VAL A 130 4.71 12.12 -13.21
C VAL A 130 5.50 11.25 -14.17
N GLU A 131 4.96 11.08 -15.37
CA GLU A 131 5.59 10.34 -16.44
C GLU A 131 5.39 11.06 -17.77
N ARG A 132 6.48 11.47 -18.42
CA ARG A 132 6.48 12.17 -19.71
C ARG A 132 5.56 13.40 -19.72
N GLY A 133 5.65 14.19 -18.65
CA GLY A 133 4.83 15.39 -18.46
C GLY A 133 3.37 15.14 -18.10
N ARG A 134 2.94 13.87 -17.94
CA ARG A 134 1.60 13.52 -17.49
C ARG A 134 1.61 13.30 -15.98
N VAL A 135 0.74 14.00 -15.30
CA VAL A 135 0.58 13.94 -13.85
C VAL A 135 -0.60 13.06 -13.49
N THR A 136 -0.41 12.15 -12.55
CA THR A 136 -1.51 11.43 -11.88
C THR A 136 -1.42 11.71 -10.39
N LEU A 137 -2.50 12.21 -9.80
CA LEU A 137 -2.67 12.33 -8.36
C LEU A 137 -3.36 11.08 -7.84
N GLU A 138 -2.74 10.36 -6.93
CA GLU A 138 -3.25 9.13 -6.34
C GLU A 138 -3.24 9.20 -4.81
N GLY A 139 -4.02 8.36 -4.16
CA GLY A 139 -4.07 8.27 -2.71
C GLY A 139 -5.43 8.57 -2.11
N VAL A 140 -5.46 8.89 -0.81
CA VAL A 140 -6.70 9.07 -0.07
C VAL A 140 -6.71 10.43 0.64
N VAL A 141 -7.80 11.16 0.46
CA VAL A 141 -8.03 12.46 1.12
C VAL A 141 -9.31 12.41 1.96
N ALA A 142 -9.43 13.29 2.94
CA ALA A 142 -10.55 13.28 3.87
C ALA A 142 -11.90 13.51 3.17
N ASN A 143 -11.93 14.37 2.15
CA ASN A 143 -13.17 14.80 1.52
C ASN A 143 -12.99 15.23 0.06
N ASN A 144 -14.10 15.51 -0.62
CA ASN A 144 -14.10 15.93 -2.02
C ASN A 144 -13.52 17.32 -2.25
N ILE A 145 -13.57 18.20 -1.25
CA ILE A 145 -13.00 19.57 -1.36
C ILE A 145 -11.49 19.45 -1.51
N ASP A 146 -10.84 18.65 -0.67
CA ASP A 146 -9.39 18.41 -0.74
C ASP A 146 -9.00 17.77 -2.07
N ARG A 147 -9.80 16.80 -2.56
CA ARG A 147 -9.59 16.16 -3.86
C ARG A 147 -9.60 17.17 -5.01
N VAL A 148 -10.61 18.05 -5.04
CA VAL A 148 -10.75 19.06 -6.08
C VAL A 148 -9.66 20.13 -5.97
N MET A 149 -9.32 20.53 -4.74
CA MET A 149 -8.27 21.53 -4.50
C MET A 149 -6.89 21.01 -4.91
N ALA A 150 -6.54 19.77 -4.57
CA ALA A 150 -5.26 19.17 -5.01
C ALA A 150 -5.17 19.13 -6.54
N TYR A 151 -6.24 18.74 -7.22
CA TYR A 151 -6.32 18.77 -8.67
C TYR A 151 -6.13 20.19 -9.24
N SER A 152 -6.82 21.17 -8.67
CA SER A 152 -6.71 22.57 -9.10
C SER A 152 -5.28 23.09 -8.97
N ILE A 153 -4.60 22.80 -7.84
CA ILE A 153 -3.21 23.20 -7.64
C ILE A 153 -2.30 22.50 -8.67
N ALA A 154 -2.44 21.20 -8.88
CA ALA A 154 -1.62 20.48 -9.86
C ALA A 154 -1.85 20.98 -11.29
N SER A 155 -3.06 21.43 -11.61
CA SER A 155 -3.43 21.97 -12.93
C SER A 155 -2.86 23.37 -13.22
N MET A 156 -2.29 24.06 -12.23
CA MET A 156 -1.59 25.34 -12.44
C MET A 156 -0.20 25.16 -13.07
N PHE A 157 0.32 23.92 -13.05
CA PHE A 157 1.64 23.62 -13.61
C PHE A 157 1.54 23.28 -15.10
N GLN A 158 2.64 23.50 -15.83
CA GLN A 158 2.71 23.18 -17.27
C GLN A 158 2.88 21.68 -17.49
N ALA A 159 1.86 20.91 -17.09
CA ALA A 159 1.76 19.48 -17.36
C ALA A 159 1.07 19.24 -18.71
N PHE A 160 1.42 18.15 -19.38
CA PHE A 160 0.73 17.71 -20.59
C PHE A 160 -0.72 17.32 -20.29
N SER A 161 -0.93 16.69 -19.14
CA SER A 161 -2.25 16.36 -18.59
C SER A 161 -2.17 16.14 -17.08
N VAL A 162 -3.28 16.37 -16.39
CA VAL A 162 -3.44 16.05 -14.98
C VAL A 162 -4.64 15.12 -14.82
N LYS A 163 -4.40 13.93 -14.30
CA LYS A 163 -5.41 12.94 -13.95
C LYS A 163 -5.58 12.92 -12.43
N ASN A 164 -6.81 13.00 -11.95
CA ASN A 164 -7.11 12.93 -10.53
C ASN A 164 -7.71 11.56 -10.19
N GLU A 165 -6.94 10.72 -9.53
CA GLU A 165 -7.33 9.40 -9.03
C GLU A 165 -7.38 9.34 -7.49
N LEU A 166 -7.39 10.52 -6.84
CA LEU A 166 -7.60 10.60 -5.41
C LEU A 166 -8.97 10.07 -5.03
N LYS A 167 -9.01 9.22 -4.01
CA LYS A 167 -10.24 8.73 -3.39
C LYS A 167 -10.49 9.49 -2.08
N THR A 168 -11.76 9.60 -1.71
CA THR A 168 -12.10 10.08 -0.37
C THR A 168 -12.11 8.91 0.62
N GLU A 169 -11.92 9.21 1.92
CA GLU A 169 -12.02 8.20 2.98
C GLU A 169 -13.39 7.49 2.95
N GLU A 170 -14.46 8.21 2.60
CA GLU A 170 -15.80 7.64 2.48
C GLU A 170 -15.89 6.63 1.33
N GLU A 171 -15.29 6.94 0.17
CA GLU A 171 -15.24 6.02 -0.98
C GLU A 171 -14.48 4.74 -0.63
N VAL A 172 -13.31 4.87 0.00
CA VAL A 172 -12.51 3.71 0.43
C VAL A 172 -13.25 2.87 1.47
N ARG A 173 -13.92 3.50 2.44
CA ARG A 173 -14.73 2.77 3.42
C ARG A 173 -15.85 1.97 2.75
N LYS A 174 -16.59 2.57 1.82
CA LYS A 174 -17.65 1.88 1.06
C LYS A 174 -17.11 0.74 0.18
N GLU A 175 -15.88 0.85 -0.33
CA GLU A 175 -15.23 -0.25 -1.07
C GLU A 175 -14.89 -1.42 -0.13
N LEU A 176 -14.38 -1.14 1.07
CA LEU A 176 -14.05 -2.16 2.06
C LEU A 176 -15.26 -2.87 2.65
N GLU A 177 -16.42 -2.20 2.75
CA GLU A 177 -17.68 -2.79 3.22
C GLU A 177 -18.29 -3.81 2.22
N LYS A 178 -17.82 -3.82 0.98
CA LYS A 178 -18.29 -4.73 -0.08
C LYS A 178 -17.43 -6.01 -0.22
N LEU A 179 -16.32 -6.10 0.54
CA LEU A 179 -15.40 -7.24 0.52
C LEU A 179 -15.76 -8.27 1.58
#